data_b542d74bdbd38227b51aa0a037ff5271
#
_entry.id   b542d74bdbd38227b51aa0a037ff5271
#
_cell.length_a   1.000
_cell.length_b   1.000
_cell.length_c   1.000
_cell.angle_alpha   90.00
_cell.angle_beta   90.00
_cell.angle_gamma   90.00
#
_symmetry.space_group_name_H-M   'P 1'
#
loop_
_entity.id
_entity.type
_entity.pdbx_description
1 polymer ?
#
loop_
_entity_poly.entity_id
_entity_poly.type
_entity_poly.pdbx_seq_one_letter_code
_entity_poly.pdbx_strand_id
1 'polypeptide(L)'
;MHMNKIFLLKSLAVSTLIFAGLAQAQPPTGPMSFFITSQGSGDGANLGGLEGADAICQNLAESADLGNLTWRAYLSTQGENAVNARDRIGPGPWFNAVGYRIAADVDSLHSLQHRMSASTGLDELGRAIPGTGSFPNRHDILTGSTEDGMAYPSGEDMTCNNWTSNDEGKARVGHHDFAAWGSAHDSRGCSPDALHASGGDGLLYCFAVN
;
A
#
# COMPACT_ATOMS: atom_id res chain seq x y z
N MET A 1 15.11 -41.17 -83.21
CA MET A 1 14.52 -41.66 -81.92
C MET A 1 14.90 -40.58 -80.92
N HIS A 2 14.01 -39.61 -80.70
CA HIS A 2 14.25 -38.47 -79.78
C HIS A 2 13.46 -38.72 -78.49
N MET A 3 14.17 -38.86 -77.36
CA MET A 3 13.57 -38.93 -76.03
C MET A 3 13.48 -37.53 -75.40
N ASN A 4 12.26 -37.02 -75.26
CA ASN A 4 11.99 -35.81 -74.50
C ASN A 4 12.05 -36.08 -73.01
N LYS A 5 12.95 -35.44 -72.26
CA LYS A 5 12.98 -35.42 -70.80
C LYS A 5 12.10 -34.27 -70.30
N ILE A 6 11.01 -34.62 -69.67
CA ILE A 6 10.12 -33.68 -68.95
C ILE A 6 10.77 -33.40 -67.60
N PHE A 7 11.15 -32.16 -67.32
CA PHE A 7 11.58 -31.70 -66.03
C PHE A 7 10.33 -31.25 -65.23
N LEU A 8 10.01 -31.98 -64.17
CA LEU A 8 9.01 -31.58 -63.19
C LEU A 8 9.65 -30.58 -62.21
N LEU A 9 9.26 -29.30 -62.27
CA LEU A 9 9.55 -28.33 -61.21
C LEU A 9 8.63 -28.59 -60.02
N LYS A 10 9.19 -28.98 -58.88
CA LYS A 10 8.49 -29.01 -57.58
C LYS A 10 8.53 -27.60 -57.02
N SER A 11 7.38 -26.93 -56.97
CA SER A 11 7.21 -25.67 -56.25
C SER A 11 7.17 -25.95 -54.74
N LEU A 12 8.13 -25.44 -53.98
CA LEU A 12 8.14 -25.44 -52.54
C LEU A 12 7.32 -24.21 -52.06
N ALA A 13 6.14 -24.45 -51.52
CA ALA A 13 5.35 -23.42 -50.85
C ALA A 13 5.94 -23.18 -49.46
N VAL A 14 6.57 -22.03 -49.26
CA VAL A 14 7.01 -21.57 -47.93
C VAL A 14 5.83 -20.93 -47.24
N SER A 15 5.22 -21.63 -46.28
CA SER A 15 4.19 -21.07 -45.39
C SER A 15 4.85 -20.21 -44.32
N THR A 16 4.77 -18.90 -44.43
CA THR A 16 5.14 -17.94 -43.39
C THR A 16 4.06 -17.97 -42.27
N LEU A 17 4.39 -18.56 -41.14
CA LEU A 17 3.62 -18.45 -39.93
C LEU A 17 3.81 -17.04 -39.35
N ILE A 18 2.78 -16.18 -39.46
CA ILE A 18 2.73 -14.89 -38.79
C ILE A 18 2.35 -15.17 -37.32
N PHE A 19 3.33 -15.12 -36.42
CA PHE A 19 3.07 -15.06 -35.00
C PHE A 19 2.51 -13.66 -34.68
N ALA A 20 1.20 -13.53 -34.56
CA ALA A 20 0.58 -12.37 -33.95
C ALA A 20 0.94 -12.40 -32.44
N GLY A 21 1.97 -11.66 -32.06
CA GLY A 21 2.32 -11.44 -30.66
C GLY A 21 1.15 -10.75 -29.97
N LEU A 22 0.54 -11.40 -29.00
CA LEU A 22 -0.41 -10.78 -28.07
C LEU A 22 0.39 -9.71 -27.31
N ALA A 23 0.21 -8.45 -27.67
CA ALA A 23 0.70 -7.33 -26.87
C ALA A 23 -0.01 -7.39 -25.51
N GLN A 24 0.70 -7.83 -24.49
CA GLN A 24 0.19 -7.74 -23.12
C GLN A 24 0.13 -6.26 -22.75
N ALA A 25 -1.05 -5.76 -22.43
CA ALA A 25 -1.21 -4.42 -21.92
C ALA A 25 -0.36 -4.28 -20.65
N GLN A 26 0.60 -3.35 -20.66
CA GLN A 26 1.35 -3.03 -19.45
C GLN A 26 0.39 -2.53 -18.37
N PRO A 27 0.64 -2.89 -17.10
CA PRO A 27 -0.17 -2.35 -16.01
C PRO A 27 -0.09 -0.82 -16.03
N PRO A 28 -1.19 -0.12 -15.72
CA PRO A 28 -1.21 1.35 -15.70
C PRO A 28 -0.17 1.87 -14.71
N THR A 29 0.64 2.83 -15.15
CA THR A 29 1.66 3.51 -14.36
C THR A 29 1.29 4.97 -14.16
N GLY A 30 1.77 5.57 -13.07
CA GLY A 30 1.50 6.97 -12.74
C GLY A 30 2.53 7.53 -11.75
N PRO A 31 2.47 8.86 -11.52
CA PRO A 31 3.31 9.49 -10.51
C PRO A 31 2.98 8.93 -9.11
N MET A 32 3.98 8.88 -8.24
CA MET A 32 3.79 8.40 -6.87
C MET A 32 2.71 9.20 -6.15
N SER A 33 1.76 8.49 -5.56
CA SER A 33 0.66 9.02 -4.76
C SER A 33 0.31 8.11 -3.57
N PHE A 34 1.16 7.12 -3.32
CA PHE A 34 1.08 6.19 -2.20
C PHE A 34 2.47 5.73 -1.79
N PHE A 35 2.72 5.66 -0.47
CA PHE A 35 3.87 4.97 0.11
C PHE A 35 3.57 4.50 1.54
N ILE A 36 4.44 3.63 2.07
CA ILE A 36 4.48 3.27 3.49
C ILE A 36 5.65 4.05 4.10
N THR A 37 5.46 4.68 5.26
CA THR A 37 6.54 5.45 5.88
C THR A 37 7.77 4.58 6.16
N SER A 38 8.97 5.07 5.85
CA SER A 38 10.23 4.38 6.16
C SER A 38 10.52 4.30 7.65
N GLN A 39 9.86 5.17 8.45
CA GLN A 39 9.98 5.26 9.90
C GLN A 39 8.65 5.69 10.53
N GLY A 40 8.42 5.29 11.78
CA GLY A 40 7.33 5.78 12.61
C GLY A 40 7.67 7.11 13.30
N SER A 41 6.83 7.51 14.26
CA SER A 41 7.03 8.72 15.08
C SER A 41 8.28 8.65 15.98
N GLY A 42 8.79 7.44 16.26
CA GLY A 42 9.77 7.18 17.30
C GLY A 42 9.19 7.13 18.72
N ASP A 43 7.89 7.38 18.87
CA ASP A 43 7.15 7.41 20.14
C ASP A 43 5.92 6.47 20.10
N GLY A 44 6.10 5.28 19.51
CA GLY A 44 5.03 4.27 19.37
C GLY A 44 3.87 4.78 18.54
N ALA A 45 2.66 4.59 19.04
CA ALA A 45 1.44 5.08 18.40
C ALA A 45 1.05 6.51 18.82
N ASN A 46 1.87 7.20 19.61
CA ASN A 46 1.74 8.63 19.84
C ASN A 46 2.25 9.39 18.61
N LEU A 47 1.35 9.74 17.73
CA LEU A 47 1.63 10.44 16.48
C LEU A 47 1.33 11.95 16.59
N GLY A 48 0.76 12.41 17.73
CA GLY A 48 0.20 13.75 17.84
C GLY A 48 -1.19 13.87 17.17
N GLY A 49 -1.97 12.81 17.21
CA GLY A 49 -3.29 12.73 16.57
C GLY A 49 -3.18 12.60 15.03
N LEU A 50 -4.30 12.84 14.32
CA LEU A 50 -4.33 12.80 12.86
C LEU A 50 -3.45 13.87 12.22
N GLU A 51 -3.38 15.04 12.82
CA GLU A 51 -2.57 16.17 12.32
C GLU A 51 -1.08 15.82 12.35
N GLY A 52 -0.59 15.25 13.45
CA GLY A 52 0.80 14.82 13.54
C GLY A 52 1.12 13.64 12.62
N ALA A 53 0.20 12.70 12.45
CA ALA A 53 0.34 11.61 11.48
C ALA A 53 0.42 12.12 10.03
N ASP A 54 -0.42 13.10 9.66
CA ASP A 54 -0.37 13.74 8.36
C ASP A 54 0.96 14.49 8.14
N ALA A 55 1.46 15.15 9.20
CA ALA A 55 2.76 15.82 9.15
C ALA A 55 3.92 14.82 8.93
N ILE A 56 3.87 13.62 9.53
CA ILE A 56 4.86 12.57 9.26
C ILE A 56 4.84 12.19 7.78
N CYS A 57 3.65 11.93 7.21
CA CYS A 57 3.50 11.63 5.78
C CYS A 57 4.03 12.76 4.89
N GLN A 58 3.66 14.01 5.20
CA GLN A 58 4.06 15.20 4.44
C GLN A 58 5.59 15.39 4.45
N ASN A 59 6.23 15.31 5.63
CA ASN A 59 7.67 15.50 5.77
C ASN A 59 8.48 14.41 5.02
N LEU A 60 8.02 13.15 5.04
CA LEU A 60 8.67 12.08 4.30
C LEU A 60 8.48 12.26 2.79
N ALA A 61 7.31 12.68 2.33
CA ALA A 61 7.06 13.02 0.94
C ALA A 61 7.94 14.20 0.47
N GLU A 62 8.12 15.24 1.31
CA GLU A 62 9.04 16.35 1.02
C GLU A 62 10.49 15.87 0.85
N SER A 63 10.93 14.92 1.67
CA SER A 63 12.27 14.32 1.55
C SER A 63 12.48 13.51 0.26
N ALA A 64 11.39 13.13 -0.40
CA ALA A 64 11.34 12.42 -1.68
C ALA A 64 10.97 13.33 -2.87
N ASP A 65 11.10 14.66 -2.72
CA ASP A 65 10.75 15.67 -3.74
C ASP A 65 9.27 15.69 -4.15
N LEU A 66 8.36 15.26 -3.26
CA LEU A 66 6.91 15.20 -3.48
C LEU A 66 6.11 16.13 -2.55
N GLY A 67 6.77 17.10 -1.96
CA GLY A 67 6.16 18.07 -1.04
C GLY A 67 5.14 19.02 -1.68
N ASN A 68 5.03 19.04 -3.00
CA ASN A 68 4.01 19.81 -3.72
C ASN A 68 2.61 19.20 -3.68
N LEU A 69 2.48 17.94 -3.23
CA LEU A 69 1.22 17.27 -2.98
C LEU A 69 0.85 17.35 -1.49
N THR A 70 -0.44 17.25 -1.19
CA THR A 70 -0.93 17.12 0.19
C THR A 70 -1.01 15.65 0.55
N TRP A 71 -0.32 15.23 1.60
CA TRP A 71 -0.25 13.85 2.03
C TRP A 71 -1.01 13.63 3.34
N ARG A 72 -1.74 12.52 3.42
CA ARG A 72 -2.47 12.13 4.61
C ARG A 72 -2.22 10.67 4.98
N ALA A 73 -2.17 10.43 6.29
CA ALA A 73 -2.12 9.10 6.84
C ALA A 73 -3.49 8.40 6.73
N TYR A 74 -3.49 7.13 6.37
CA TYR A 74 -4.67 6.27 6.39
C TYR A 74 -4.93 5.80 7.82
N LEU A 75 -5.64 6.60 8.59
CA LEU A 75 -5.95 6.34 9.99
C LEU A 75 -7.42 6.69 10.27
N SER A 76 -8.12 5.79 10.98
CA SER A 76 -9.40 6.11 11.61
C SER A 76 -9.18 6.64 13.02
N THR A 77 -10.18 7.36 13.54
CA THR A 77 -10.32 7.71 14.97
C THR A 77 -11.58 7.10 15.53
N GLN A 78 -11.78 7.21 16.85
CA GLN A 78 -12.96 6.74 17.53
C GLN A 78 -13.60 7.84 18.40
N GLY A 79 -14.87 7.61 18.82
CA GLY A 79 -15.62 8.53 19.64
C GLY A 79 -16.72 9.28 18.88
N GLU A 80 -17.25 10.35 19.48
CA GLU A 80 -18.39 11.10 18.94
C GLU A 80 -18.11 11.72 17.56
N ASN A 81 -16.86 12.15 17.34
CA ASN A 81 -16.41 12.76 16.09
C ASN A 81 -15.45 11.82 15.33
N ALA A 82 -15.76 10.52 15.30
CA ALA A 82 -14.94 9.54 14.63
C ALA A 82 -14.76 9.87 13.16
N VAL A 83 -13.53 9.68 12.67
CA VAL A 83 -13.15 9.88 11.27
C VAL A 83 -12.80 8.53 10.67
N ASN A 84 -13.28 8.24 9.46
CA ASN A 84 -12.95 7.04 8.73
C ASN A 84 -11.67 7.24 7.93
N ALA A 85 -10.76 6.29 7.95
CA ALA A 85 -9.53 6.35 7.16
C ALA A 85 -9.81 6.48 5.64
N ARG A 86 -10.81 5.74 5.14
CA ARG A 86 -11.19 5.75 3.73
C ARG A 86 -11.62 7.13 3.21
N ASP A 87 -12.20 7.96 4.09
CA ASP A 87 -12.71 9.29 3.71
C ASP A 87 -11.61 10.35 3.69
N ARG A 88 -10.39 10.01 4.13
CA ARG A 88 -9.26 10.93 4.24
C ARG A 88 -8.34 10.94 3.04
N ILE A 89 -8.34 9.88 2.23
CA ILE A 89 -7.29 9.57 1.27
C ILE A 89 -7.59 10.02 -0.17
N GLY A 90 -8.70 10.71 -0.40
CA GLY A 90 -9.11 11.15 -1.76
C GLY A 90 -9.67 10.02 -2.61
N PRO A 91 -9.91 10.25 -3.91
CA PRO A 91 -10.61 9.31 -4.79
C PRO A 91 -9.69 8.29 -5.48
N GLY A 92 -8.34 8.47 -5.49
CA GLY A 92 -7.41 7.68 -6.29
C GLY A 92 -7.33 8.16 -7.76
N PRO A 93 -6.70 7.43 -8.69
CA PRO A 93 -5.93 6.20 -8.44
C PRO A 93 -4.61 6.45 -7.68
N TRP A 94 -4.13 5.43 -6.98
CA TRP A 94 -2.87 5.53 -6.23
C TRP A 94 -1.77 4.65 -6.81
N PHE A 95 -0.56 5.20 -6.85
CA PHE A 95 0.63 4.57 -7.41
C PHE A 95 1.77 4.63 -6.40
N ASN A 96 2.54 3.56 -6.29
CA ASN A 96 3.72 3.52 -5.42
C ASN A 96 4.93 4.25 -6.05
N ALA A 97 6.05 4.28 -5.33
CA ALA A 97 7.27 4.98 -5.73
C ALA A 97 7.88 4.53 -7.08
N VAL A 98 7.56 3.33 -7.57
CA VAL A 98 7.99 2.85 -8.90
C VAL A 98 6.90 3.00 -9.95
N GLY A 99 5.83 3.75 -9.65
CA GLY A 99 4.74 4.02 -10.57
C GLY A 99 3.75 2.86 -10.76
N TYR A 100 3.80 1.82 -9.91
CA TYR A 100 2.87 0.70 -9.99
C TYR A 100 1.56 1.05 -9.27
N ARG A 101 0.42 0.82 -9.95
CA ARG A 101 -0.89 1.15 -9.39
C ARG A 101 -1.29 0.20 -8.26
N ILE A 102 -1.51 0.75 -7.06
CA ILE A 102 -1.97 0.04 -5.86
C ILE A 102 -3.48 -0.21 -5.91
N ALA A 103 -4.25 0.82 -6.26
CA ALA A 103 -5.70 0.73 -6.44
C ALA A 103 -6.19 1.79 -7.42
N ALA A 104 -7.35 1.56 -8.04
CA ALA A 104 -7.96 2.50 -8.98
C ALA A 104 -8.78 3.57 -8.26
N ASP A 105 -9.39 3.21 -7.15
CA ASP A 105 -10.32 4.02 -6.36
C ASP A 105 -10.48 3.45 -4.95
N VAL A 106 -11.26 4.11 -4.10
CA VAL A 106 -11.51 3.71 -2.71
C VAL A 106 -12.12 2.32 -2.62
N ASP A 107 -13.07 1.97 -3.48
CA ASP A 107 -13.75 0.67 -3.44
C ASP A 107 -12.83 -0.47 -3.87
N SER A 108 -12.01 -0.26 -4.90
CA SER A 108 -11.01 -1.26 -5.30
C SER A 108 -9.90 -1.42 -4.26
N LEU A 109 -9.54 -0.35 -3.53
CA LEU A 109 -8.56 -0.41 -2.44
C LEU A 109 -9.06 -1.29 -1.28
N HIS A 110 -10.37 -1.24 -0.95
CA HIS A 110 -10.99 -2.02 0.13
C HIS A 110 -11.60 -3.34 -0.35
N SER A 111 -11.23 -3.83 -1.52
CA SER A 111 -11.66 -5.11 -2.07
C SER A 111 -10.45 -5.98 -2.43
N LEU A 112 -10.68 -7.20 -2.90
CA LEU A 112 -9.62 -8.07 -3.42
C LEU A 112 -8.97 -7.57 -4.74
N GLN A 113 -9.36 -6.38 -5.23
CA GLN A 113 -8.78 -5.76 -6.43
C GLN A 113 -7.57 -4.87 -6.12
N HIS A 114 -7.30 -4.57 -4.83
CA HIS A 114 -6.07 -3.88 -4.44
C HIS A 114 -4.85 -4.73 -4.80
N ARG A 115 -3.72 -4.06 -4.96
CA ARG A 115 -2.45 -4.68 -5.33
C ARG A 115 -1.38 -4.46 -4.26
N MET A 116 -1.82 -4.35 -3.00
CA MET A 116 -0.92 -4.31 -1.85
C MET A 116 -0.27 -5.69 -1.65
N SER A 117 1.03 -5.71 -1.51
CA SER A 117 1.83 -6.92 -1.29
C SER A 117 3.23 -6.55 -0.82
N ALA A 118 4.03 -7.50 -0.38
CA ALA A 118 5.44 -7.29 -0.01
C ALA A 118 6.29 -6.64 -1.12
N SER A 119 5.92 -6.81 -2.39
CA SER A 119 6.66 -6.22 -3.52
C SER A 119 6.15 -4.85 -3.95
N THR A 120 4.99 -4.44 -3.52
CA THR A 120 4.34 -3.19 -3.93
C THR A 120 4.16 -2.18 -2.79
N GLY A 121 4.17 -2.66 -1.53
CA GLY A 121 4.22 -1.83 -0.32
C GLY A 121 5.62 -1.26 -0.13
N LEU A 122 5.93 -0.16 -0.82
CA LEU A 122 7.24 0.50 -0.82
C LEU A 122 7.21 1.77 0.02
N ASP A 123 8.38 2.16 0.54
CA ASP A 123 8.53 3.43 1.23
C ASP A 123 8.61 4.62 0.24
N GLU A 124 8.71 5.84 0.77
CA GLU A 124 8.79 7.10 0.01
C GLU A 124 10.01 7.16 -0.94
N LEU A 125 11.02 6.34 -0.72
CA LEU A 125 12.23 6.23 -1.55
C LEU A 125 12.22 5.00 -2.47
N GLY A 126 11.11 4.25 -2.52
CA GLY A 126 10.97 3.05 -3.35
C GLY A 126 11.64 1.80 -2.79
N ARG A 127 11.98 1.78 -1.50
CA ARG A 127 12.59 0.62 -0.83
C ARG A 127 11.50 -0.28 -0.26
N ALA A 128 11.74 -1.59 -0.27
CA ALA A 128 10.84 -2.56 0.34
C ALA A 128 10.84 -2.43 1.87
N ILE A 129 9.65 -2.50 2.47
CA ILE A 129 9.51 -2.61 3.93
C ILE A 129 9.76 -4.07 4.34
N PRO A 130 10.60 -4.32 5.36
CA PRO A 130 10.81 -5.66 5.89
C PRO A 130 9.49 -6.28 6.39
N GLY A 131 9.05 -7.36 5.77
CA GLY A 131 7.80 -8.06 6.07
C GLY A 131 8.00 -9.36 6.82
N THR A 132 6.98 -10.23 6.77
CA THR A 132 6.97 -11.55 7.38
C THR A 132 8.22 -12.35 7.02
N GLY A 133 8.89 -12.90 8.04
CA GLY A 133 10.15 -13.66 7.87
C GLY A 133 11.41 -12.81 7.84
N SER A 134 11.31 -11.49 7.84
CA SER A 134 12.46 -10.57 8.01
C SER A 134 12.77 -10.30 9.48
N PHE A 135 13.99 -9.83 9.74
CA PHE A 135 14.35 -9.30 11.05
C PHE A 135 15.05 -7.93 10.89
N PRO A 136 14.52 -6.85 11.50
CA PRO A 136 13.22 -6.82 12.22
C PRO A 136 12.04 -7.05 11.27
N ASN A 137 10.95 -7.63 11.77
CA ASN A 137 9.66 -7.65 11.07
C ASN A 137 8.97 -6.30 11.28
N ARG A 138 8.49 -5.67 10.20
CA ARG A 138 7.83 -4.36 10.23
C ARG A 138 6.54 -4.36 9.39
N HIS A 139 5.87 -5.52 9.30
CA HIS A 139 4.73 -5.66 8.41
C HIS A 139 3.42 -5.05 8.93
N ASP A 140 3.31 -4.85 10.25
CA ASP A 140 2.15 -4.21 10.85
C ASP A 140 2.19 -2.71 10.64
N ILE A 141 1.16 -2.19 10.00
CA ILE A 141 0.97 -0.76 9.74
C ILE A 141 -0.22 -0.27 10.56
N LEU A 142 -0.09 0.85 11.25
CA LEU A 142 -1.17 1.44 12.05
C LEU A 142 -2.32 1.89 11.13
N THR A 143 -3.56 1.54 11.49
CA THR A 143 -4.75 1.94 10.72
C THR A 143 -5.94 2.36 11.59
N GLY A 144 -6.17 1.70 12.75
CA GLY A 144 -7.34 1.93 13.58
C GLY A 144 -8.67 1.66 12.85
N SER A 145 -8.64 0.88 11.77
CA SER A 145 -9.74 0.77 10.82
C SER A 145 -10.28 -0.63 10.71
N THR A 146 -11.55 -0.76 10.36
CA THR A 146 -12.13 -2.01 9.86
C THR A 146 -11.59 -2.35 8.46
N GLU A 147 -11.91 -3.53 7.93
CA GLU A 147 -11.53 -3.94 6.57
C GLU A 147 -12.03 -2.97 5.50
N ASP A 148 -13.19 -2.33 5.73
CA ASP A 148 -13.75 -1.33 4.81
C ASP A 148 -13.18 0.08 5.01
N GLY A 149 -12.18 0.26 5.86
CA GLY A 149 -11.58 1.56 6.16
C GLY A 149 -12.44 2.48 7.02
N MET A 150 -13.43 1.91 7.72
CA MET A 150 -14.32 2.65 8.61
C MET A 150 -13.75 2.69 10.02
N ALA A 151 -14.12 3.71 10.77
CA ALA A 151 -13.89 3.78 12.20
C ALA A 151 -14.60 2.64 12.93
N TYR A 152 -13.98 2.10 13.99
CA TYR A 152 -14.67 1.20 14.89
C TYR A 152 -15.77 1.96 15.65
N PRO A 153 -16.91 1.30 15.97
CA PRO A 153 -17.94 1.89 16.79
C PRO A 153 -17.39 2.24 18.19
N SER A 154 -18.07 3.10 18.90
CA SER A 154 -17.74 3.43 20.30
C SER A 154 -17.68 2.15 21.16
N GLY A 155 -16.63 2.01 21.96
CA GLY A 155 -16.38 0.82 22.77
C GLY A 155 -14.91 0.69 23.10
N GLU A 156 -14.32 -0.46 22.81
CA GLU A 156 -12.90 -0.70 23.01
C GLU A 156 -12.06 0.16 22.08
N ASP A 157 -11.04 0.84 22.63
CA ASP A 157 -10.15 1.69 21.85
C ASP A 157 -9.23 0.87 20.91
N MET A 158 -9.28 1.16 19.63
CA MET A 158 -8.49 0.54 18.56
C MET A 158 -7.50 1.53 17.92
N THR A 159 -7.24 2.66 18.57
CA THR A 159 -6.56 3.82 18.00
C THR A 159 -5.47 4.40 18.90
N CYS A 160 -5.12 3.72 20.01
CA CYS A 160 -4.19 4.26 21.00
C CYS A 160 -4.57 5.70 21.41
N ASN A 161 -5.81 5.86 21.88
CA ASN A 161 -6.39 7.15 22.27
C ASN A 161 -6.34 8.18 21.13
N ASN A 162 -6.84 7.79 19.95
CA ASN A 162 -6.81 8.62 18.75
C ASN A 162 -5.40 9.11 18.40
N TRP A 163 -4.44 8.21 18.47
CA TRP A 163 -3.05 8.43 18.08
C TRP A 163 -2.28 9.43 18.98
N THR A 164 -2.63 9.44 20.25
CA THR A 164 -2.00 10.31 21.26
C THR A 164 -1.41 9.54 22.45
N SER A 165 -1.40 8.19 22.39
CA SER A 165 -0.85 7.34 23.45
C SER A 165 0.31 6.49 22.94
N ASN A 166 1.37 6.39 23.77
CA ASN A 166 2.52 5.48 23.60
C ASN A 166 2.64 4.49 24.77
N ASP A 167 1.55 4.28 25.50
CA ASP A 167 1.53 3.49 26.76
C ASP A 167 0.55 2.32 26.61
N GLU A 168 -0.33 2.14 27.58
CA GLU A 168 -1.37 1.10 27.55
C GLU A 168 -2.40 1.35 26.43
N GLY A 169 -3.15 0.31 26.11
CA GLY A 169 -4.12 0.34 25.03
C GLY A 169 -3.72 -0.54 23.87
N LYS A 170 -4.31 -0.33 22.72
CA LYS A 170 -4.00 -1.03 21.47
C LYS A 170 -4.44 -0.21 20.27
N ALA A 171 -3.86 -0.56 19.12
CA ALA A 171 -4.29 -0.08 17.82
C ALA A 171 -4.65 -1.24 16.91
N ARG A 172 -5.63 -1.07 16.04
CA ARG A 172 -5.82 -1.97 14.91
C ARG A 172 -4.72 -1.74 13.90
N VAL A 173 -4.11 -2.82 13.42
CA VAL A 173 -3.06 -2.79 12.39
C VAL A 173 -3.47 -3.59 11.16
N GLY A 174 -2.90 -3.24 10.01
CA GLY A 174 -2.98 -4.00 8.78
C GLY A 174 -1.61 -4.53 8.37
N HIS A 175 -1.57 -5.54 7.49
CA HIS A 175 -0.34 -6.16 7.01
C HIS A 175 -0.03 -5.72 5.59
N HIS A 176 1.05 -4.97 5.36
CA HIS A 176 1.39 -4.49 4.01
C HIS A 176 1.76 -5.62 3.03
N ASP A 177 2.12 -6.78 3.52
CA ASP A 177 2.59 -7.92 2.74
C ASP A 177 1.54 -9.03 2.54
N PHE A 178 0.30 -8.83 3.05
CA PHE A 178 -0.84 -9.74 2.92
C PHE A 178 -2.12 -9.04 2.47
N ALA A 179 -3.15 -9.84 2.16
CA ALA A 179 -4.46 -9.33 1.74
C ALA A 179 -5.17 -8.46 2.80
N ALA A 180 -4.91 -8.69 4.09
CA ALA A 180 -5.46 -7.91 5.21
C ALA A 180 -4.71 -6.59 5.43
N TRP A 181 -4.45 -5.84 4.36
CA TRP A 181 -3.61 -4.63 4.39
C TRP A 181 -4.16 -3.54 5.32
N GLY A 182 -5.48 -3.35 5.39
CA GLY A 182 -6.11 -2.29 6.17
C GLY A 182 -6.55 -2.72 7.57
N SER A 183 -6.73 -4.03 7.82
CA SER A 183 -7.22 -4.54 9.11
C SER A 183 -6.88 -6.01 9.27
N ALA A 184 -5.92 -6.34 10.13
CA ALA A 184 -5.48 -7.71 10.38
C ALA A 184 -5.72 -8.15 11.83
N HIS A 185 -5.05 -7.52 12.78
CA HIS A 185 -5.18 -7.81 14.22
C HIS A 185 -4.91 -6.55 15.07
N ASP A 186 -5.04 -6.68 16.38
CA ASP A 186 -4.71 -5.61 17.31
C ASP A 186 -3.22 -5.67 17.68
N SER A 187 -2.59 -4.52 17.86
CA SER A 187 -1.25 -4.43 18.45
C SER A 187 -1.27 -4.90 19.91
N ARG A 188 -0.12 -5.26 20.46
CA ARG A 188 0.02 -5.67 21.86
C ARG A 188 -0.03 -4.50 22.85
N GLY A 189 0.07 -3.29 22.36
CA GLY A 189 0.05 -2.04 23.10
C GLY A 189 0.36 -0.88 22.18
N CYS A 190 0.51 0.32 22.76
CA CYS A 190 0.77 1.55 22.01
C CYS A 190 2.24 2.00 22.07
N SER A 191 3.05 1.40 22.96
CA SER A 191 4.48 1.73 23.09
C SER A 191 5.32 1.19 21.91
N PRO A 192 6.50 1.75 21.64
CA PRO A 192 7.41 1.21 20.62
C PRO A 192 7.66 -0.28 20.79
N ASP A 193 7.98 -0.74 22.01
CA ASP A 193 8.27 -2.14 22.31
C ASP A 193 7.05 -3.05 22.05
N ALA A 194 5.83 -2.57 22.39
CA ALA A 194 4.61 -3.32 22.18
C ALA A 194 4.26 -3.44 20.68
N LEU A 195 4.52 -2.40 19.88
CA LEU A 195 4.39 -2.44 18.43
C LEU A 195 5.40 -3.38 17.79
N HIS A 196 6.67 -3.33 18.21
CA HIS A 196 7.70 -4.29 17.75
C HIS A 196 7.33 -5.73 18.09
N ALA A 197 6.77 -5.96 19.28
CA ALA A 197 6.37 -7.28 19.72
C ALA A 197 5.18 -7.88 18.94
N SER A 198 4.40 -7.05 18.22
CA SER A 198 3.35 -7.52 17.30
C SER A 198 3.82 -7.64 15.84
N GLY A 199 5.00 -7.13 15.51
CA GLY A 199 5.55 -7.18 14.14
C GLY A 199 5.47 -5.85 13.40
N GLY A 200 5.33 -4.73 14.13
CA GLY A 200 5.25 -3.37 13.62
C GLY A 200 6.41 -2.49 14.05
N ASP A 201 6.36 -1.23 13.68
CA ASP A 201 7.32 -0.18 14.05
C ASP A 201 6.65 1.21 14.00
N GLY A 202 5.34 1.27 14.20
CA GLY A 202 4.58 2.51 14.15
C GLY A 202 4.50 3.14 12.76
N LEU A 203 4.63 2.33 11.70
CA LEU A 203 4.57 2.79 10.31
C LEU A 203 3.16 3.14 9.88
N LEU A 204 3.04 4.00 8.86
CA LEU A 204 1.79 4.53 8.31
C LEU A 204 1.70 4.26 6.81
N TYR A 205 0.48 4.08 6.30
CA TYR A 205 0.18 4.24 4.89
C TYR A 205 -0.09 5.72 4.60
N CYS A 206 0.59 6.29 3.63
CA CYS A 206 0.46 7.68 3.22
C CYS A 206 -0.12 7.79 1.81
N PHE A 207 -1.11 8.66 1.64
CA PHE A 207 -1.81 8.87 0.38
C PHE A 207 -1.82 10.35 0.01
N ALA A 208 -1.51 10.66 -1.25
CA ALA A 208 -1.72 12.00 -1.81
C ALA A 208 -3.22 12.21 -2.08
N VAL A 209 -3.74 13.37 -1.68
CA VAL A 209 -5.19 13.69 -1.74
C VAL A 209 -5.55 14.74 -2.80
N ASN A 210 -4.58 15.26 -3.54
CA ASN A 210 -4.74 16.25 -4.62
C ASN A 210 -3.86 15.96 -5.82
#